data_d12df4b8a37be13f8a02c37439566718
#
_entry.id   d12df4b8a37be13f8a02c37439566718
#
_cell.length_a   1.000
_cell.length_b   1.000
_cell.length_c   1.000
_cell.angle_alpha   90.00
_cell.angle_beta   90.00
_cell.angle_gamma   90.00
#
_symmetry.space_group_name_H-M   'P 1'
#
loop_
_entity.id
_entity.type
_entity.pdbx_description
1 polymer ?
#
loop_
_entity_poly.entity_id
_entity_poly.type
_entity_poly.pdbx_seq_one_letter_code
_entity_poly.pdbx_strand_id
1 'polypeptide(L)'
;KLKPRHRLAVFLAGAGWVVVGVPKLLAGSFLVVLTFSSGVSVDRAADPSQMYLTAFGYMIPNQNAALLLMVAFVVVSQLKINVMNAYAGSLAWSNFFSRLTHSHPGRVVWLVFNVLIALLLMELGIYRLLEETLGIFSIIAMAWLCTISADLFINKPLGLAPPGIEFKRAHLYDI
;
A
#
# COMPACT_ATOMS: atom_id res chain seq x y z
N LYS A 1 0.53 -13.41 -29.66
CA LYS A 1 1.59 -12.46 -29.26
C LYS A 1 0.93 -11.13 -28.91
N LEU A 2 1.15 -10.61 -27.69
CA LEU A 2 0.62 -9.32 -27.24
C LEU A 2 1.25 -8.18 -28.08
N LYS A 3 0.42 -7.24 -28.55
CA LYS A 3 0.91 -6.03 -29.23
C LYS A 3 1.80 -5.22 -28.28
N PRO A 4 2.83 -4.46 -28.76
CA PRO A 4 3.75 -3.71 -27.91
C PRO A 4 3.07 -2.78 -26.90
N ARG A 5 1.97 -2.12 -27.31
CA ARG A 5 1.17 -1.27 -26.44
C ARG A 5 0.52 -2.01 -25.26
N HIS A 6 0.13 -3.28 -25.46
CA HIS A 6 -0.42 -4.09 -24.38
C HIS A 6 0.66 -4.55 -23.41
N ARG A 7 1.89 -4.80 -23.89
CA ARG A 7 3.04 -5.10 -23.02
C ARG A 7 3.38 -3.91 -22.13
N LEU A 8 3.38 -2.69 -22.70
CA LEU A 8 3.59 -1.47 -21.93
C LEU A 8 2.49 -1.25 -20.89
N ALA A 9 1.22 -1.46 -21.25
CA ALA A 9 0.10 -1.34 -20.32
C ALA A 9 0.20 -2.35 -19.16
N VAL A 10 0.56 -3.61 -19.44
CA VAL A 10 0.79 -4.65 -18.41
C VAL A 10 1.98 -4.29 -17.53
N PHE A 11 3.07 -3.78 -18.12
CA PHE A 11 4.23 -3.32 -17.36
C PHE A 11 3.86 -2.15 -16.43
N LEU A 12 3.18 -1.12 -16.94
CA LEU A 12 2.77 0.03 -16.14
C LEU A 12 1.75 -0.32 -15.06
N ALA A 13 0.85 -1.25 -15.33
CA ALA A 13 -0.15 -1.69 -14.36
C ALA A 13 0.44 -2.58 -13.24
N GLY A 14 1.56 -3.27 -13.51
CA GLY A 14 2.26 -4.13 -12.57
C GLY A 14 3.57 -3.50 -12.09
N ALA A 15 4.69 -3.92 -12.66
CA ALA A 15 6.03 -3.48 -12.25
C ALA A 15 6.28 -1.97 -12.39
N GLY A 16 5.49 -1.27 -13.22
CA GLY A 16 5.58 0.18 -13.39
C GLY A 16 5.32 0.99 -12.12
N TRP A 17 4.63 0.42 -11.14
CA TRP A 17 4.48 1.05 -9.82
C TRP A 17 5.82 1.29 -9.11
N VAL A 18 6.81 0.44 -9.34
CA VAL A 18 8.17 0.61 -8.78
C VAL A 18 8.79 1.89 -9.32
N VAL A 19 8.61 2.20 -10.62
CA VAL A 19 9.13 3.41 -11.26
C VAL A 19 8.58 4.69 -10.60
N VAL A 20 7.33 4.66 -10.15
CA VAL A 20 6.71 5.79 -9.42
C VAL A 20 7.03 5.72 -7.92
N GLY A 21 7.19 4.52 -7.36
CA GLY A 21 7.48 4.27 -5.95
C GLY A 21 8.86 4.78 -5.54
N VAL A 22 9.89 4.51 -6.34
CA VAL A 22 11.28 4.93 -6.03
C VAL A 22 11.42 6.45 -5.87
N PRO A 23 10.95 7.30 -6.82
CA PRO A 23 10.97 8.75 -6.61
C PRO A 23 10.22 9.21 -5.37
N LYS A 24 9.10 8.57 -5.02
CA LYS A 24 8.37 8.89 -3.78
C LYS A 24 9.19 8.60 -2.53
N LEU A 25 9.86 7.45 -2.49
CA LEU A 25 10.74 7.10 -1.37
C LEU A 25 11.90 8.09 -1.25
N LEU A 26 12.54 8.43 -2.37
CA LEU A 26 13.61 9.42 -2.38
C LEU A 26 13.12 10.80 -1.94
N ALA A 27 11.96 11.25 -2.42
CA ALA A 27 11.37 12.51 -2.00
C ALA A 27 11.00 12.50 -0.51
N GLY A 28 10.44 11.39 0.00
CA GLY A 28 10.15 11.23 1.42
C GLY A 28 11.41 11.29 2.27
N SER A 29 12.46 10.56 1.90
CA SER A 29 13.75 10.59 2.60
C SER A 29 14.39 11.98 2.58
N PHE A 30 14.31 12.67 1.45
CA PHE A 30 14.78 14.07 1.34
C PHE A 30 14.03 14.98 2.30
N LEU A 31 12.68 14.86 2.37
CA LEU A 31 11.86 15.68 3.28
C LEU A 31 12.18 15.42 4.75
N VAL A 32 12.44 14.19 5.14
CA VAL A 32 12.89 13.85 6.51
C VAL A 32 14.19 14.55 6.84
N VAL A 33 15.19 14.44 5.95
CA VAL A 33 16.50 15.09 6.14
C VAL A 33 16.37 16.61 6.18
N LEU A 34 15.55 17.19 5.29
CA LEU A 34 15.28 18.63 5.26
C LEU A 34 14.63 19.11 6.58
N THR A 35 13.66 18.36 7.10
CA THR A 35 12.97 18.68 8.34
C THR A 35 13.91 18.55 9.54
N PHE A 36 14.74 17.49 9.57
CA PHE A 36 15.76 17.33 10.59
C PHE A 36 16.81 18.45 10.57
N SER A 37 17.29 18.82 9.38
CA SER A 37 18.26 19.92 9.23
C SER A 37 17.69 21.31 9.61
N SER A 38 16.36 21.43 9.64
CA SER A 38 15.66 22.64 10.11
C SER A 38 15.52 22.71 11.64
N GLY A 39 16.17 21.79 12.38
CA GLY A 39 16.21 21.81 13.85
C GLY A 39 15.05 21.07 14.52
N VAL A 40 14.26 20.31 13.76
CA VAL A 40 13.19 19.47 14.31
C VAL A 40 13.80 18.15 14.85
N SER A 41 13.31 17.67 16.00
CA SER A 41 13.78 16.40 16.57
C SER A 41 13.55 15.22 15.61
N VAL A 42 14.39 14.18 15.68
CA VAL A 42 14.34 13.01 14.80
C VAL A 42 12.94 12.36 14.77
N ASP A 43 12.32 12.21 15.94
CA ASP A 43 10.99 11.60 16.06
C ASP A 43 9.90 12.41 15.34
N ARG A 44 9.98 13.73 15.38
CA ARG A 44 9.05 14.61 14.68
C ARG A 44 9.40 14.83 13.21
N ALA A 45 10.67 14.70 12.84
CA ALA A 45 11.09 14.85 11.46
C ALA A 45 10.54 13.72 10.56
N ALA A 46 10.21 12.56 11.14
CA ALA A 46 9.57 11.46 10.45
C ALA A 46 8.04 11.61 10.31
N ASP A 47 7.43 12.59 11.00
CA ASP A 47 5.99 12.86 10.88
C ASP A 47 5.68 13.52 9.53
N PRO A 48 4.81 12.93 8.69
CA PRO A 48 4.42 13.49 7.40
C PRO A 48 3.90 14.92 7.47
N SER A 49 3.11 15.26 8.51
CA SER A 49 2.57 16.61 8.69
C SER A 49 3.68 17.63 8.86
N GLN A 50 4.71 17.28 9.64
CA GLN A 50 5.86 18.13 9.89
C GLN A 50 6.75 18.29 8.64
N MET A 51 6.94 17.20 7.89
CA MET A 51 7.66 17.23 6.62
C MET A 51 7.01 18.17 5.61
N TYR A 52 5.69 18.09 5.45
CA TYR A 52 4.96 18.96 4.54
C TYR A 52 4.94 20.40 5.02
N LEU A 53 4.79 20.65 6.32
CA LEU A 53 4.84 22.00 6.88
C LEU A 53 6.20 22.66 6.61
N THR A 54 7.27 21.92 6.84
CA THR A 54 8.64 22.42 6.53
C THR A 54 8.80 22.70 5.04
N ALA A 55 8.38 21.77 4.16
CA ALA A 55 8.50 21.94 2.73
C ALA A 55 7.71 23.17 2.22
N PHE A 56 6.48 23.34 2.66
CA PHE A 56 5.69 24.53 2.29
C PHE A 56 6.25 25.82 2.87
N GLY A 57 6.83 25.77 4.08
CA GLY A 57 7.51 26.91 4.69
C GLY A 57 8.74 27.40 3.90
N TYR A 58 9.45 26.51 3.23
CA TYR A 58 10.53 26.87 2.31
C TYR A 58 10.02 27.51 1.01
N MET A 59 8.83 27.13 0.55
CA MET A 59 8.25 27.62 -0.70
C MET A 59 7.48 28.92 -0.50
N ILE A 60 6.89 29.11 0.67
CA ILE A 60 5.94 30.22 0.95
C ILE A 60 6.42 30.98 2.19
N PRO A 61 6.79 32.28 2.04
CA PRO A 61 7.27 33.08 3.16
C PRO A 61 6.22 33.32 4.26
N ASN A 62 4.92 33.25 3.90
CA ASN A 62 3.84 33.45 4.85
C ASN A 62 3.53 32.13 5.57
N GLN A 63 3.84 32.05 6.85
CA GLN A 63 3.68 30.88 7.69
C GLN A 63 2.22 30.40 7.79
N ASN A 64 1.25 31.30 7.82
CA ASN A 64 -0.17 30.95 7.87
C ASN A 64 -0.63 30.33 6.53
N ALA A 65 -0.15 30.82 5.41
CA ALA A 65 -0.42 30.28 4.10
C ALA A 65 0.22 28.89 3.92
N ALA A 66 1.45 28.69 4.39
CA ALA A 66 2.12 27.39 4.40
C ALA A 66 1.36 26.37 5.24
N LEU A 67 0.88 26.75 6.43
CA LEU A 67 0.06 25.92 7.30
C LEU A 67 -1.27 25.54 6.64
N LEU A 68 -1.98 26.50 6.06
CA LEU A 68 -3.25 26.24 5.35
C LEU A 68 -3.07 25.27 4.19
N LEU A 69 -2.03 25.44 3.40
CA LEU A 69 -1.74 24.53 2.28
C LEU A 69 -1.37 23.15 2.76
N MET A 70 -0.58 23.03 3.84
CA MET A 70 -0.25 21.74 4.46
C MET A 70 -1.53 21.03 4.91
N VAL A 71 -2.40 21.73 5.66
CA VAL A 71 -3.67 21.15 6.14
C VAL A 71 -4.55 20.71 4.97
N ALA A 72 -4.73 21.56 3.97
CA ALA A 72 -5.52 21.22 2.79
C ALA A 72 -4.96 19.99 2.06
N PHE A 73 -3.64 19.95 1.86
CA PHE A 73 -2.97 18.84 1.21
C PHE A 73 -3.13 17.52 1.99
N VAL A 74 -2.92 17.57 3.31
CA VAL A 74 -3.06 16.39 4.19
C VAL A 74 -4.51 15.92 4.20
N VAL A 75 -5.49 16.80 4.36
CA VAL A 75 -6.91 16.43 4.37
C VAL A 75 -7.32 15.77 3.07
N VAL A 76 -6.99 16.36 1.93
CA VAL A 76 -7.32 15.77 0.60
C VAL A 76 -6.65 14.41 0.41
N SER A 77 -5.38 14.29 0.81
CA SER A 77 -4.61 13.03 0.72
C SER A 77 -5.22 11.95 1.61
N GLN A 78 -5.58 12.28 2.85
CA GLN A 78 -6.15 11.33 3.80
C GLN A 78 -7.57 10.91 3.40
N LEU A 79 -8.39 11.81 2.90
CA LEU A 79 -9.72 11.47 2.37
C LEU A 79 -9.61 10.41 1.26
N LYS A 80 -8.70 10.61 0.32
CA LYS A 80 -8.47 9.64 -0.78
C LYS A 80 -8.02 8.29 -0.24
N ILE A 81 -7.03 8.26 0.65
CA ILE A 81 -6.47 7.01 1.21
C ILE A 81 -7.55 6.29 2.01
N ASN A 82 -8.27 6.97 2.88
CA ASN A 82 -9.28 6.37 3.74
C ASN A 82 -10.45 5.77 2.93
N VAL A 83 -10.93 6.47 1.90
CA VAL A 83 -11.97 5.95 1.01
C VAL A 83 -11.50 4.69 0.27
N MET A 84 -10.28 4.70 -0.26
CA MET A 84 -9.73 3.55 -0.97
C MET A 84 -9.49 2.36 -0.04
N ASN A 85 -8.99 2.59 1.17
CA ASN A 85 -8.76 1.54 2.16
C ASN A 85 -10.08 0.95 2.67
N ALA A 86 -11.09 1.77 2.94
CA ALA A 86 -12.41 1.30 3.33
C ALA A 86 -13.04 0.43 2.23
N TYR A 87 -12.93 0.84 0.97
CA TYR A 87 -13.40 0.08 -0.18
C TYR A 87 -12.65 -1.25 -0.35
N ALA A 88 -11.32 -1.22 -0.36
CA ALA A 88 -10.49 -2.42 -0.50
C ALA A 88 -10.69 -3.40 0.67
N GLY A 89 -10.77 -2.89 1.90
CA GLY A 89 -11.08 -3.70 3.08
C GLY A 89 -12.45 -4.36 2.98
N SER A 90 -13.47 -3.65 2.52
CA SER A 90 -14.81 -4.22 2.33
C SER A 90 -14.82 -5.37 1.32
N LEU A 91 -14.03 -5.27 0.25
CA LEU A 91 -13.87 -6.36 -0.72
C LEU A 91 -13.15 -7.57 -0.12
N ALA A 92 -12.09 -7.34 0.64
CA ALA A 92 -11.34 -8.41 1.30
C ALA A 92 -12.23 -9.19 2.28
N TRP A 93 -12.97 -8.49 3.14
CA TRP A 93 -13.93 -9.10 4.06
C TRP A 93 -15.04 -9.86 3.35
N SER A 94 -15.64 -9.26 2.31
CA SER A 94 -16.65 -9.92 1.50
C SER A 94 -16.15 -11.23 0.90
N ASN A 95 -14.94 -11.22 0.33
CA ASN A 95 -14.34 -12.43 -0.25
C ASN A 95 -14.00 -13.48 0.80
N PHE A 96 -13.49 -13.08 1.96
CA PHE A 96 -13.16 -14.00 3.05
C PHE A 96 -14.41 -14.68 3.58
N PHE A 97 -15.42 -13.94 3.99
CA PHE A 97 -16.62 -14.50 4.59
C PHE A 97 -17.50 -15.23 3.60
N SER A 98 -17.56 -14.82 2.33
CA SER A 98 -18.31 -15.56 1.33
C SER A 98 -17.77 -16.99 1.11
N ARG A 99 -16.45 -17.15 1.24
CA ARG A 99 -15.82 -18.48 1.18
C ARG A 99 -16.01 -19.30 2.45
N LEU A 100 -16.07 -18.65 3.61
CA LEU A 100 -16.16 -19.32 4.91
C LEU A 100 -17.61 -19.69 5.26
N THR A 101 -18.55 -18.77 5.04
CA THR A 101 -19.94 -18.89 5.51
C THR A 101 -20.95 -19.14 4.38
N HIS A 102 -20.52 -19.06 3.12
CA HIS A 102 -21.40 -19.12 1.94
C HIS A 102 -22.50 -18.04 1.95
N SER A 103 -22.36 -17.03 2.82
CA SER A 103 -23.27 -15.89 2.95
C SER A 103 -22.72 -14.68 2.19
N HIS A 104 -23.61 -13.94 1.52
CA HIS A 104 -23.25 -12.81 0.69
C HIS A 104 -23.99 -11.56 1.17
N PRO A 105 -23.70 -11.06 2.39
CA PRO A 105 -24.23 -9.77 2.83
C PRO A 105 -23.75 -8.67 1.90
N GLY A 106 -24.56 -7.63 1.72
CA GLY A 106 -24.26 -6.54 0.82
C GLY A 106 -22.91 -5.84 1.16
N ARG A 107 -22.27 -5.27 0.16
CA ARG A 107 -20.95 -4.63 0.28
C ARG A 107 -20.89 -3.54 1.35
N VAL A 108 -22.01 -2.84 1.59
CA VAL A 108 -22.12 -1.79 2.61
C VAL A 108 -21.90 -2.34 4.03
N VAL A 109 -22.39 -3.55 4.30
CA VAL A 109 -22.20 -4.22 5.61
C VAL A 109 -20.72 -4.40 5.90
N TRP A 110 -19.96 -4.87 4.93
CA TRP A 110 -18.51 -5.08 5.06
C TRP A 110 -17.73 -3.78 5.14
N LEU A 111 -18.22 -2.72 4.50
CA LEU A 111 -17.62 -1.39 4.61
C LEU A 111 -17.79 -0.84 6.02
N VAL A 112 -19.00 -0.89 6.58
CA VAL A 112 -19.27 -0.46 7.97
C VAL A 112 -18.46 -1.31 8.95
N PHE A 113 -18.43 -2.63 8.77
CA PHE A 113 -17.63 -3.54 9.59
C PHE A 113 -16.13 -3.17 9.58
N ASN A 114 -15.56 -2.90 8.40
CA ASN A 114 -14.17 -2.49 8.28
C ASN A 114 -13.87 -1.16 9.00
N VAL A 115 -14.77 -0.17 8.87
CA VAL A 115 -14.62 1.13 9.53
C VAL A 115 -14.74 1.00 11.05
N LEU A 116 -15.68 0.18 11.54
CA LEU A 116 -15.83 -0.08 12.97
C LEU A 116 -14.60 -0.75 13.59
N ILE A 117 -14.01 -1.74 12.88
CA ILE A 117 -12.74 -2.34 13.32
C ILE A 117 -11.63 -1.29 13.37
N ALA A 118 -11.50 -0.45 12.34
CA ALA A 118 -10.49 0.59 12.32
C ALA A 118 -10.65 1.57 13.49
N LEU A 119 -11.87 2.02 13.78
CA LEU A 119 -12.17 2.88 14.92
C LEU A 119 -11.84 2.19 16.26
N LEU A 120 -12.24 0.93 16.43
CA LEU A 120 -11.93 0.16 17.62
C LEU A 120 -10.42 0.06 17.87
N LEU A 121 -9.66 -0.25 16.82
CA LEU A 121 -8.19 -0.34 16.91
C LEU A 121 -7.54 1.02 17.26
N MET A 122 -8.09 2.11 16.72
CA MET A 122 -7.64 3.46 17.07
C MET A 122 -7.90 3.80 18.53
N GLU A 123 -9.13 3.55 19.03
CA GLU A 123 -9.50 3.80 20.44
C GLU A 123 -8.69 2.95 21.43
N LEU A 124 -8.35 1.72 21.05
CA LEU A 124 -7.52 0.83 21.87
C LEU A 124 -6.03 1.22 21.86
N GLY A 125 -5.63 2.22 21.08
CA GLY A 125 -4.23 2.64 20.98
C GLY A 125 -3.28 1.58 20.41
N ILE A 126 -3.80 0.58 19.67
CA ILE A 126 -3.06 -0.58 19.15
C ILE A 126 -2.22 -0.20 17.91
N TYR A 127 -2.07 1.09 17.61
CA TYR A 127 -1.35 1.55 16.43
C TYR A 127 0.08 1.00 16.34
N ARG A 128 0.80 1.00 17.46
CA ARG A 128 2.18 0.49 17.53
C ARG A 128 2.26 -1.01 17.25
N LEU A 129 1.34 -1.78 17.80
CA LEU A 129 1.26 -3.22 17.56
C LEU A 129 0.92 -3.53 16.09
N LEU A 130 0.07 -2.71 15.46
CA LEU A 130 -0.24 -2.81 14.04
C LEU A 130 0.99 -2.55 13.18
N GLU A 131 1.79 -1.54 13.50
CA GLU A 131 3.02 -1.20 12.78
C GLU A 131 4.02 -2.36 12.81
N GLU A 132 4.26 -2.95 13.99
CA GLU A 132 5.11 -4.12 14.15
C GLU A 132 4.57 -5.34 13.38
N THR A 133 3.27 -5.58 13.44
CA THR A 133 2.61 -6.69 12.71
C THR A 133 2.68 -6.50 11.19
N LEU A 134 2.52 -5.27 10.69
CA LEU A 134 2.67 -4.95 9.28
C LEU A 134 4.10 -5.17 8.78
N GLY A 135 5.10 -4.94 9.64
CA GLY A 135 6.50 -5.26 9.35
C GLY A 135 6.69 -6.75 9.08
N ILE A 136 6.18 -7.62 9.94
CA ILE A 136 6.23 -9.08 9.76
C ILE A 136 5.47 -9.50 8.49
N PHE A 137 4.27 -8.95 8.28
CA PHE A 137 3.46 -9.26 7.11
C PHE A 137 4.16 -8.86 5.80
N SER A 138 4.84 -7.72 5.78
CA SER A 138 5.60 -7.28 4.60
C SER A 138 6.78 -8.19 4.28
N ILE A 139 7.45 -8.75 5.29
CA ILE A 139 8.52 -9.74 5.10
C ILE A 139 7.96 -11.01 4.44
N ILE A 140 6.84 -11.52 4.94
CA ILE A 140 6.16 -12.71 4.37
C ILE A 140 5.73 -12.45 2.92
N ALA A 141 5.12 -11.30 2.65
CA ALA A 141 4.71 -10.91 1.31
C ALA A 141 5.89 -10.78 0.35
N MET A 142 7.00 -10.20 0.80
CA MET A 142 8.22 -10.10 0.01
C MET A 142 8.85 -11.46 -0.27
N ALA A 143 8.91 -12.35 0.72
CA ALA A 143 9.40 -13.72 0.53
C ALA A 143 8.58 -14.47 -0.53
N TRP A 144 7.24 -14.33 -0.47
CA TRP A 144 6.33 -14.92 -1.46
C TRP A 144 6.55 -14.34 -2.87
N LEU A 145 6.64 -13.02 -3.01
CA LEU A 145 6.92 -12.36 -4.28
C LEU A 145 8.29 -12.76 -4.85
N CYS A 146 9.33 -12.85 -4.00
CA CYS A 146 10.65 -13.29 -4.41
C CYS A 146 10.63 -14.75 -4.90
N THR A 147 9.87 -15.63 -4.23
CA THR A 147 9.72 -17.03 -4.63
C THR A 147 9.08 -17.15 -6.01
N ILE A 148 7.98 -16.42 -6.26
CA ILE A 148 7.33 -16.39 -7.58
C ILE A 148 8.29 -15.81 -8.63
N SER A 149 9.00 -14.74 -8.31
CA SER A 149 9.96 -14.12 -9.22
C SER A 149 11.10 -15.07 -9.56
N ALA A 150 11.66 -15.77 -8.58
CA ALA A 150 12.70 -16.78 -8.79
C ALA A 150 12.20 -17.94 -9.68
N ASP A 151 10.97 -18.40 -9.47
CA ASP A 151 10.38 -19.43 -10.33
C ASP A 151 10.24 -18.97 -11.78
N LEU A 152 9.75 -17.76 -12.00
CA LEU A 152 9.51 -17.21 -13.34
C LEU A 152 10.80 -16.85 -14.09
N PHE A 153 11.78 -16.27 -13.40
CA PHE A 153 12.99 -15.74 -14.03
C PHE A 153 14.20 -16.67 -13.97
N ILE A 154 14.22 -17.63 -13.05
CA ILE A 154 15.35 -18.54 -12.84
C ILE A 154 14.93 -19.98 -13.15
N ASN A 155 13.97 -20.55 -12.41
CA ASN A 155 13.67 -21.97 -12.49
C ASN A 155 13.06 -22.37 -13.84
N LYS A 156 12.12 -21.61 -14.39
CA LYS A 156 11.50 -21.92 -15.68
C LYS A 156 12.43 -21.76 -16.86
N PRO A 157 13.24 -20.69 -16.97
CA PRO A 157 14.22 -20.59 -18.05
C PRO A 157 15.32 -21.66 -17.99
N LEU A 158 15.71 -22.11 -16.79
CA LEU A 158 16.70 -23.16 -16.60
C LEU A 158 16.13 -24.58 -16.72
N GLY A 159 14.81 -24.72 -16.94
CA GLY A 159 14.15 -26.02 -17.04
C GLY A 159 14.00 -26.77 -15.72
N LEU A 160 14.24 -26.10 -14.59
CA LEU A 160 14.11 -26.67 -13.23
C LEU A 160 12.65 -26.76 -12.76
N ALA A 161 11.75 -26.02 -13.39
CA ALA A 161 10.32 -26.03 -13.13
C ALA A 161 9.52 -26.23 -14.42
N PRO A 162 8.31 -26.85 -14.36
CA PRO A 162 7.48 -27.09 -15.55
C PRO A 162 7.10 -25.76 -16.22
N PRO A 163 7.11 -25.72 -17.58
CA PRO A 163 6.73 -24.52 -18.31
C PRO A 163 5.22 -24.28 -18.20
N GLY A 164 4.83 -23.14 -17.67
CA GLY A 164 3.45 -22.69 -17.62
C GLY A 164 2.99 -22.24 -16.23
N ILE A 165 1.85 -21.59 -16.21
CA ILE A 165 1.15 -21.28 -14.96
C ILE A 165 0.24 -22.47 -14.69
N GLU A 166 0.47 -23.21 -13.62
CA GLU A 166 -0.21 -24.47 -13.30
C GLU A 166 -1.68 -24.31 -12.87
N PHE A 167 -2.42 -23.39 -13.48
CA PHE A 167 -3.88 -23.29 -13.27
C PHE A 167 -4.66 -24.51 -13.76
N LYS A 168 -4.05 -25.32 -14.61
CA LYS A 168 -4.70 -26.53 -15.16
C LYS A 168 -4.82 -27.68 -14.15
N ARG A 169 -4.08 -27.65 -13.04
CA ARG A 169 -4.21 -28.66 -11.98
C ARG A 169 -5.42 -28.48 -11.09
N ALA A 170 -6.09 -27.31 -11.13
CA ALA A 170 -7.35 -27.11 -10.39
C ALA A 170 -8.42 -28.12 -10.78
N HIS A 171 -8.41 -28.64 -12.01
CA HIS A 171 -9.31 -29.69 -12.47
C HIS A 171 -8.97 -31.12 -11.99
N LEU A 172 -7.82 -31.31 -11.35
CA LEU A 172 -7.44 -32.64 -10.80
C LEU A 172 -7.98 -32.85 -9.38
N TYR A 173 -8.55 -31.83 -8.76
CA TYR A 173 -9.13 -31.87 -7.41
C TYR A 173 -10.66 -31.75 -7.40
N ASP A 174 -11.30 -31.68 -8.58
CA ASP A 174 -12.76 -31.83 -8.73
C ASP A 174 -13.10 -33.34 -8.81
N ILE A 175 -12.88 -34.04 -7.69
CA ILE A 175 -13.44 -35.38 -7.44
C ILE A 175 -14.34 -35.27 -6.22
#